data_22d25a17308df43a5b7b18e36c6de539
#
_entry.id   22d25a17308df43a5b7b18e36c6de539
#
_cell.length_a   1.000
_cell.length_b   1.000
_cell.length_c   1.000
_cell.angle_alpha   90.00
_cell.angle_beta   90.00
_cell.angle_gamma   90.00
#
_symmetry.space_group_name_H-M   'P 1'
#
loop_
_entity.id
_entity.type
_entity.pdbx_description
1 polymer ?
#
loop_
_entity_poly.entity_id
_entity_poly.type
_entity_poly.pdbx_seq_one_letter_code
_entity_poly.pdbx_strand_id
1 'polypeptide(L)'
;MSQPTPVATTWVNGRVADNLPVTDRGLAYGDGLFETLRACRGTLPLQALHLARLQRGCAALRIPFQAELIAAELNNAAARVGDGVVKLILTRGTGQRGYAMPVDATPSRVISISPLPLYPSDRRDGVHLFACTTRLADQPLLAGIKHLNRLEQVLARSEWQDPAFAEGLVCDQQGAVIECTMSNLFARVAGQWVTPDLGRCGVQGVMRIPSRPAGRARAAGTCS
;
A
#
# COMPACT_ATOMS: atom_id res chain seq x y z
N MET A 1 -3.69 20.59 28.35
CA MET A 1 -3.35 21.35 27.16
C MET A 1 -3.32 20.37 25.98
N SER A 2 -4.33 20.34 25.15
CA SER A 2 -4.37 19.51 23.94
C SER A 2 -3.31 20.04 22.95
N GLN A 3 -2.37 19.21 22.55
CA GLN A 3 -1.44 19.57 21.47
C GLN A 3 -2.27 19.86 20.20
N PRO A 4 -1.94 20.90 19.43
CA PRO A 4 -2.62 21.15 18.18
C PRO A 4 -2.43 19.97 17.26
N THR A 5 -3.50 19.46 16.68
CA THR A 5 -3.47 18.41 15.66
C THR A 5 -2.51 18.86 14.55
N PRO A 6 -1.46 18.11 14.23
CA PRO A 6 -0.52 18.53 13.20
C PRO A 6 -1.28 18.68 11.88
N VAL A 7 -1.19 19.86 11.29
CA VAL A 7 -1.73 20.14 9.96
C VAL A 7 -1.04 19.18 8.98
N ALA A 8 -1.81 18.41 8.25
CA ALA A 8 -1.26 17.54 7.22
C ALA A 8 -0.40 18.36 6.26
N THR A 9 0.89 18.06 6.17
CA THR A 9 1.81 18.74 5.26
C THR A 9 2.14 17.80 4.12
N THR A 10 2.12 18.36 2.91
CA THR A 10 2.42 17.62 1.68
C THR A 10 3.59 18.27 0.95
N TRP A 11 4.43 17.44 0.37
CA TRP A 11 5.53 17.83 -0.52
C TRP A 11 5.34 17.16 -1.88
N VAL A 12 5.54 17.93 -2.92
CA VAL A 12 5.63 17.43 -4.30
C VAL A 12 7.04 17.69 -4.81
N ASN A 13 7.75 16.64 -5.20
CA ASN A 13 9.15 16.72 -5.67
C ASN A 13 10.06 17.49 -4.70
N GLY A 14 9.91 17.25 -3.39
CA GLY A 14 10.70 17.84 -2.33
C GLY A 14 10.31 19.28 -1.94
N ARG A 15 9.30 19.88 -2.56
CA ARG A 15 8.81 21.23 -2.23
C ARG A 15 7.42 21.15 -1.59
N VAL A 16 7.15 21.99 -0.59
CA VAL A 16 5.80 22.10 -0.01
C VAL A 16 4.83 22.53 -1.11
N ALA A 17 3.85 21.68 -1.38
CA ALA A 17 2.81 21.91 -2.39
C ALA A 17 1.62 20.99 -2.13
N ASP A 18 0.45 21.36 -2.61
CA ASP A 18 -0.82 20.65 -2.52
C ASP A 18 -1.43 20.31 -3.89
N ASN A 19 -0.68 20.53 -4.96
CA ASN A 19 -1.12 20.32 -6.34
C ASN A 19 -0.14 19.45 -7.14
N LEU A 20 -0.68 18.81 -8.15
CA LEU A 20 0.05 18.01 -9.13
C LEU A 20 -0.47 18.39 -10.53
N PRO A 21 0.38 18.40 -11.57
CA PRO A 21 -0.09 18.68 -12.94
C PRO A 21 -1.21 17.72 -13.36
N VAL A 22 -2.26 18.24 -13.97
CA VAL A 22 -3.40 17.44 -14.47
C VAL A 22 -2.99 16.41 -15.54
N THR A 23 -1.82 16.59 -16.14
CA THR A 23 -1.20 15.68 -17.11
C THR A 23 -0.36 14.57 -16.45
N ASP A 24 -0.32 14.52 -15.10
CA ASP A 24 0.38 13.44 -14.39
C ASP A 24 -0.28 12.09 -14.68
N ARG A 25 0.52 11.13 -15.08
CA ARG A 25 0.04 9.80 -15.49
C ARG A 25 -0.50 8.97 -14.32
N GLY A 26 -0.08 9.29 -13.10
CA GLY A 26 -0.66 8.71 -11.89
C GLY A 26 -2.14 9.09 -11.73
N LEU A 27 -2.49 10.36 -12.04
CA LEU A 27 -3.87 10.83 -12.05
C LEU A 27 -4.65 10.23 -13.23
N ALA A 28 -4.06 10.24 -14.44
CA ALA A 28 -4.77 9.85 -15.66
C ALA A 28 -4.98 8.33 -15.79
N TYR A 29 -4.03 7.51 -15.31
CA TYR A 29 -3.99 6.07 -15.58
C TYR A 29 -3.69 5.21 -14.35
N GLY A 30 -3.47 5.78 -13.19
CA GLY A 30 -2.92 5.05 -12.03
C GLY A 30 -1.49 4.53 -12.29
N ASP A 31 -0.73 5.16 -13.20
CA ASP A 31 0.63 4.78 -13.58
C ASP A 31 1.62 5.18 -12.51
N GLY A 32 1.66 4.39 -11.44
CA GLY A 32 2.47 4.66 -10.27
C GLY A 32 2.25 3.68 -9.13
N LEU A 33 2.92 3.95 -8.04
CA LEU A 33 3.03 3.13 -6.84
C LEU A 33 2.79 4.00 -5.60
N PHE A 34 2.50 3.37 -4.46
CA PHE A 34 2.47 4.09 -3.20
C PHE A 34 2.99 3.25 -2.04
N GLU A 35 3.47 3.92 -1.02
CA GLU A 35 3.90 3.35 0.24
C GLU A 35 3.26 4.09 1.41
N THR A 36 3.04 3.37 2.50
CA THR A 36 2.55 3.95 3.75
C THR A 36 3.42 3.40 4.87
N LEU A 37 4.19 4.28 5.49
CA LEU A 37 5.19 3.95 6.47
C LEU A 37 4.79 4.52 7.84
N ARG A 38 4.98 3.73 8.90
CA ARG A 38 4.89 4.24 10.26
C ARG A 38 6.18 4.97 10.61
N ALA A 39 6.07 6.20 11.05
CA ALA A 39 7.14 6.92 11.71
C ALA A 39 7.05 6.69 13.23
N CYS A 40 8.21 6.51 13.88
CA CYS A 40 8.35 6.33 15.31
C CYS A 40 9.56 7.16 15.78
N ARG A 41 9.33 8.11 16.66
CA ARG A 41 10.36 9.04 17.16
C ARG A 41 11.22 9.64 16.04
N GLY A 42 10.56 10.08 14.97
CA GLY A 42 11.23 10.71 13.83
C GLY A 42 11.99 9.77 12.90
N THR A 43 11.87 8.45 13.05
CA THR A 43 12.51 7.43 12.21
C THR A 43 11.49 6.53 11.50
N LEU A 44 11.94 5.78 10.50
CA LEU A 44 11.13 4.82 9.75
C LEU A 44 11.70 3.40 9.92
N PRO A 45 11.28 2.64 10.94
CA PRO A 45 11.90 1.35 11.29
C PRO A 45 11.93 0.31 10.16
N LEU A 46 10.94 0.34 9.26
CA LEU A 46 10.83 -0.61 8.14
C LEU A 46 11.16 0.02 6.78
N GLN A 47 11.84 1.18 6.74
CA GLN A 47 12.14 1.92 5.50
C GLN A 47 12.78 1.04 4.43
N ALA A 48 13.79 0.24 4.80
CA ALA A 48 14.49 -0.62 3.85
C ALA A 48 13.56 -1.61 3.12
N LEU A 49 12.59 -2.21 3.86
CA LEU A 49 11.61 -3.13 3.28
C LEU A 49 10.63 -2.42 2.35
N HIS A 50 10.19 -1.20 2.71
CA HIS A 50 9.34 -0.37 1.88
C HIS A 50 10.05 0.07 0.59
N LEU A 51 11.30 0.54 0.68
CA LEU A 51 12.10 0.91 -0.48
C LEU A 51 12.36 -0.28 -1.41
N ALA A 52 12.66 -1.46 -0.85
CA ALA A 52 12.84 -2.67 -1.64
C ALA A 52 11.55 -3.08 -2.38
N ARG A 53 10.36 -2.94 -1.76
CA ARG A 53 9.08 -3.18 -2.43
C ARG A 53 8.81 -2.14 -3.52
N LEU A 54 9.04 -0.87 -3.22
CA LEU A 54 8.89 0.23 -4.18
C LEU A 54 9.79 0.02 -5.40
N GLN A 55 11.07 -0.35 -5.18
CA GLN A 55 12.03 -0.64 -6.25
C GLN A 55 11.55 -1.78 -7.15
N ARG A 56 11.05 -2.89 -6.58
CA ARG A 56 10.46 -3.99 -7.36
C ARG A 56 9.28 -3.52 -8.20
N GLY A 57 8.39 -2.69 -7.60
CA GLY A 57 7.27 -2.11 -8.32
C GLY A 57 7.70 -1.18 -9.45
N CYS A 58 8.70 -0.32 -9.20
CA CYS A 58 9.29 0.54 -10.23
C CYS A 58 9.89 -0.25 -11.39
N ALA A 59 10.61 -1.34 -11.09
CA ALA A 59 11.14 -2.24 -12.11
C ALA A 59 10.03 -2.89 -12.95
N ALA A 60 8.97 -3.39 -12.31
CA ALA A 60 7.82 -4.00 -13.00
C ALA A 60 7.09 -2.99 -13.91
N LEU A 61 6.90 -1.75 -13.43
CA LEU A 61 6.26 -0.69 -14.20
C LEU A 61 7.23 0.11 -15.09
N ARG A 62 8.54 -0.18 -15.05
CA ARG A 62 9.59 0.57 -15.78
C ARG A 62 9.55 2.06 -15.45
N ILE A 63 9.38 2.41 -14.16
CA ILE A 63 9.46 3.79 -13.66
C ILE A 63 10.89 4.03 -13.17
N PRO A 64 11.57 5.12 -13.56
CA PRO A 64 12.88 5.48 -13.02
C PRO A 64 12.85 5.56 -11.49
N PHE A 65 13.83 4.97 -10.81
CA PHE A 65 13.87 4.88 -9.36
C PHE A 65 15.18 5.48 -8.81
N GLN A 66 15.07 6.45 -7.92
CA GLN A 66 16.18 7.14 -7.26
C GLN A 66 16.11 6.88 -5.75
N ALA A 67 16.71 5.78 -5.32
CA ALA A 67 16.60 5.27 -3.95
C ALA A 67 17.04 6.29 -2.89
N GLU A 68 18.21 6.90 -3.07
CA GLU A 68 18.82 7.83 -2.12
C GLU A 68 17.99 9.10 -1.96
N LEU A 69 17.49 9.65 -3.06
CA LEU A 69 16.62 10.84 -3.05
C LEU A 69 15.32 10.56 -2.30
N ILE A 70 14.66 9.45 -2.63
CA ILE A 70 13.40 9.06 -2.00
C ILE A 70 13.62 8.78 -0.50
N ALA A 71 14.70 8.10 -0.15
CA ALA A 71 15.04 7.82 1.26
C ALA A 71 15.25 9.12 2.05
N ALA A 72 15.97 10.08 1.48
CA ALA A 72 16.22 11.38 2.12
C ALA A 72 14.91 12.18 2.33
N GLU A 73 14.05 12.24 1.32
CA GLU A 73 12.74 12.91 1.42
C GLU A 73 11.84 12.24 2.47
N LEU A 74 11.81 10.89 2.54
CA LEU A 74 11.05 10.14 3.54
C LEU A 74 11.58 10.38 4.96
N ASN A 75 12.90 10.41 5.15
CA ASN A 75 13.51 10.70 6.45
C ASN A 75 13.20 12.12 6.92
N ASN A 76 13.24 13.11 6.04
CA ASN A 76 12.84 14.49 6.34
C ASN A 76 11.37 14.57 6.79
N ALA A 77 10.48 13.84 6.12
CA ALA A 77 9.06 13.77 6.49
C ALA A 77 8.86 13.08 7.85
N ALA A 78 9.59 11.99 8.11
CA ALA A 78 9.54 11.27 9.38
C ALA A 78 10.02 12.14 10.55
N ALA A 79 11.12 12.86 10.37
CA ALA A 79 11.63 13.78 11.39
C ALA A 79 10.61 14.88 11.74
N ARG A 80 9.81 15.34 10.77
CA ARG A 80 8.77 16.36 10.98
C ARG A 80 7.54 15.83 11.70
N VAL A 81 7.10 14.61 11.38
CA VAL A 81 5.89 14.04 12.00
C VAL A 81 6.18 13.46 13.39
N GLY A 82 7.43 13.05 13.68
CA GLY A 82 7.80 12.38 14.93
C GLY A 82 7.16 11.00 15.03
N ASP A 83 6.00 10.91 15.66
CA ASP A 83 5.14 9.70 15.69
C ASP A 83 3.94 9.91 14.77
N GLY A 84 3.84 9.13 13.71
CA GLY A 84 2.80 9.34 12.70
C GLY A 84 2.90 8.38 11.52
N VAL A 85 2.27 8.79 10.43
CA VAL A 85 2.29 8.09 9.15
C VAL A 85 2.94 8.98 8.10
N VAL A 86 3.85 8.40 7.34
CA VAL A 86 4.42 9.00 6.12
C VAL A 86 3.88 8.21 4.93
N LYS A 87 3.18 8.87 4.01
CA LYS A 87 2.70 8.28 2.77
C LYS A 87 3.48 8.85 1.60
N LEU A 88 4.01 7.97 0.77
CA LEU A 88 4.63 8.29 -0.51
C LEU A 88 3.72 7.82 -1.65
N ILE A 89 3.50 8.69 -2.63
CA ILE A 89 3.01 8.32 -3.96
C ILE A 89 4.11 8.63 -4.95
N LEU A 90 4.45 7.65 -5.80
CA LEU A 90 5.42 7.77 -6.87
C LEU A 90 4.72 7.47 -8.20
N THR A 91 4.61 8.46 -9.07
CA THR A 91 4.05 8.28 -10.42
C THR A 91 5.15 8.30 -11.46
N ARG A 92 4.83 7.90 -12.69
CA ARG A 92 5.74 8.11 -13.84
C ARG A 92 5.98 9.60 -14.15
N GLY A 93 5.19 10.51 -13.58
CA GLY A 93 5.22 11.92 -13.90
C GLY A 93 4.27 12.31 -15.04
N THR A 94 4.50 13.48 -15.61
CA THR A 94 3.67 14.02 -16.69
C THR A 94 3.92 13.33 -18.03
N GLY A 95 2.89 13.28 -18.86
CA GLY A 95 3.01 12.71 -20.20
C GLY A 95 1.97 13.26 -21.17
N GLN A 96 2.13 12.90 -22.43
CA GLN A 96 1.13 13.18 -23.46
C GLN A 96 -0.04 12.19 -23.35
N ARG A 97 -1.13 12.49 -24.06
CA ARG A 97 -2.29 11.60 -24.18
C ARG A 97 -1.86 10.25 -24.75
N GLY A 98 -2.40 9.18 -24.15
CA GLY A 98 -2.23 7.80 -24.60
C GLY A 98 -1.33 6.98 -23.66
N TYR A 99 -1.27 5.69 -23.94
CA TYR A 99 -0.62 4.71 -23.03
C TYR A 99 0.89 4.56 -23.27
N ALA A 100 1.43 5.12 -24.36
CA ALA A 100 2.86 5.08 -24.61
C ALA A 100 3.63 5.72 -23.44
N MET A 101 4.67 5.04 -23.00
CA MET A 101 5.53 5.57 -21.94
C MET A 101 6.40 6.70 -22.49
N PRO A 102 6.49 7.85 -21.81
CA PRO A 102 7.46 8.90 -22.18
C PRO A 102 8.89 8.35 -22.15
N VAL A 103 9.70 8.71 -23.15
CA VAL A 103 11.12 8.27 -23.23
C VAL A 103 11.91 8.84 -22.05
N ASP A 104 11.72 10.14 -21.76
CA ASP A 104 12.41 10.86 -20.68
C ASP A 104 11.48 11.11 -19.48
N ALA A 105 10.92 10.01 -18.93
CA ALA A 105 10.02 10.10 -17.80
C ALA A 105 10.72 10.67 -16.57
N THR A 106 10.17 11.76 -16.01
CA THR A 106 10.59 12.32 -14.72
C THR A 106 9.53 12.01 -13.69
N PRO A 107 9.75 11.04 -12.78
CA PRO A 107 8.76 10.62 -11.79
C PRO A 107 8.35 11.78 -10.86
N SER A 108 7.04 11.89 -10.59
CA SER A 108 6.53 12.75 -9.54
C SER A 108 6.51 12.00 -8.20
N ARG A 109 7.00 12.65 -7.15
CA ARG A 109 7.01 12.15 -5.78
C ARG A 109 6.13 13.04 -4.93
N VAL A 110 5.06 12.47 -4.38
CA VAL A 110 4.17 13.15 -3.44
C VAL A 110 4.33 12.48 -2.08
N ILE A 111 4.78 13.24 -1.09
CA ILE A 111 4.92 12.77 0.28
C ILE A 111 3.98 13.56 1.17
N SER A 112 3.21 12.87 1.99
CA SER A 112 2.34 13.47 2.99
C SER A 112 2.55 12.84 4.35
N ILE A 113 2.33 13.63 5.40
CA ILE A 113 2.37 13.18 6.79
C ILE A 113 1.00 13.33 7.44
N SER A 114 0.68 12.43 8.35
CA SER A 114 -0.55 12.47 9.14
C SER A 114 -0.33 11.84 10.52
N PRO A 115 -1.21 12.14 11.51
CA PRO A 115 -1.21 11.44 12.78
C PRO A 115 -1.41 9.94 12.60
N LEU A 116 -0.99 9.14 13.61
CA LEU A 116 -1.35 7.73 13.67
C LEU A 116 -2.86 7.58 13.79
N PRO A 117 -3.47 6.63 13.05
CA PRO A 117 -4.87 6.31 13.26
C PRO A 117 -5.08 5.76 14.67
N LEU A 118 -6.15 6.19 15.31
CA LEU A 118 -6.55 5.63 16.60
C LEU A 118 -7.27 4.30 16.33
N TYR A 119 -6.73 3.24 16.88
CA TYR A 119 -7.39 1.93 16.88
C TYR A 119 -8.02 1.68 18.25
N PRO A 120 -9.28 1.22 18.32
CA PRO A 120 -9.91 0.80 19.56
C PRO A 120 -9.08 -0.29 20.26
N SER A 121 -9.03 -0.26 21.59
CA SER A 121 -8.25 -1.20 22.40
C SER A 121 -8.75 -2.65 22.32
N ASP A 122 -10.04 -2.83 22.05
CA ASP A 122 -10.74 -4.11 21.87
C ASP A 122 -10.27 -4.92 20.65
N ARG A 123 -9.61 -4.28 19.69
CA ARG A 123 -9.00 -5.00 18.54
C ARG A 123 -7.90 -6.00 18.92
N ARG A 124 -7.42 -5.97 20.16
CA ARG A 124 -6.46 -6.97 20.66
C ARG A 124 -7.09 -8.34 20.86
N ASP A 125 -8.39 -8.37 21.14
CA ASP A 125 -9.16 -9.59 21.39
C ASP A 125 -9.69 -10.23 20.10
N GLY A 126 -9.44 -9.60 18.97
CA GLY A 126 -9.87 -10.02 17.65
C GLY A 126 -10.71 -8.95 16.94
N VAL A 127 -11.00 -9.20 15.66
CA VAL A 127 -11.82 -8.32 14.83
C VAL A 127 -12.73 -9.15 13.93
N HIS A 128 -13.89 -8.60 13.62
CA HIS A 128 -14.76 -9.19 12.60
C HIS A 128 -14.31 -8.74 11.21
N LEU A 129 -14.30 -9.68 10.27
CA LEU A 129 -14.04 -9.42 8.85
C LEU A 129 -15.34 -9.59 8.06
N PHE A 130 -15.60 -8.65 7.15
CA PHE A 130 -16.68 -8.75 6.19
C PHE A 130 -16.23 -9.62 5.00
N ALA A 131 -17.01 -10.61 4.60
CA ALA A 131 -16.71 -11.41 3.40
C ALA A 131 -17.16 -10.64 2.15
N CYS A 132 -16.21 -10.06 1.42
CA CYS A 132 -16.51 -9.25 0.24
C CYS A 132 -16.97 -10.11 -0.94
N THR A 133 -17.95 -9.61 -1.69
CA THR A 133 -18.38 -10.18 -2.97
C THR A 133 -17.45 -9.77 -4.11
N THR A 134 -16.83 -8.58 -4.02
CA THR A 134 -15.81 -8.12 -4.96
C THR A 134 -14.65 -9.10 -5.01
N ARG A 135 -14.22 -9.46 -6.23
CA ARG A 135 -13.10 -10.36 -6.50
C ARG A 135 -11.94 -9.60 -7.11
N LEU A 136 -10.70 -9.95 -6.73
CA LEU A 136 -9.50 -9.41 -7.34
C LEU A 136 -9.29 -10.03 -8.72
N ALA A 137 -8.99 -9.20 -9.71
CA ALA A 137 -8.66 -9.68 -11.04
C ALA A 137 -7.26 -10.32 -11.08
N ASP A 138 -7.12 -11.36 -11.90
CA ASP A 138 -5.86 -12.00 -12.20
C ASP A 138 -5.00 -11.10 -13.10
N GLN A 139 -3.92 -10.57 -12.56
CA GLN A 139 -2.93 -9.81 -13.33
C GLN A 139 -1.52 -10.07 -12.78
N PRO A 140 -0.86 -11.15 -13.23
CA PRO A 140 0.46 -11.55 -12.71
C PRO A 140 1.54 -10.46 -12.84
N LEU A 141 1.46 -9.58 -13.84
CA LEU A 141 2.41 -8.47 -14.00
C LEU A 141 2.27 -7.40 -12.90
N LEU A 142 1.10 -7.29 -12.27
CA LEU A 142 0.82 -6.35 -11.19
C LEU A 142 0.77 -7.02 -9.81
N ALA A 143 0.78 -8.34 -9.77
CA ALA A 143 0.70 -9.12 -8.55
C ALA A 143 1.87 -8.82 -7.59
N GLY A 144 1.56 -8.66 -6.33
CA GLY A 144 2.54 -8.39 -5.27
C GLY A 144 3.04 -6.95 -5.17
N ILE A 145 2.85 -6.10 -6.19
CA ILE A 145 3.25 -4.69 -6.15
C ILE A 145 2.13 -3.78 -5.62
N LYS A 146 2.52 -2.67 -4.99
CA LYS A 146 1.56 -1.71 -4.39
C LYS A 146 1.31 -0.54 -5.36
N HIS A 147 0.66 -0.86 -6.50
CA HIS A 147 0.35 0.10 -7.55
C HIS A 147 -0.88 0.99 -7.21
N LEU A 148 -1.11 2.08 -7.95
CA LEU A 148 -2.18 3.04 -7.68
C LEU A 148 -3.58 2.58 -8.11
N ASN A 149 -3.71 1.55 -8.94
CA ASN A 149 -5.01 1.01 -9.34
C ASN A 149 -5.63 0.23 -8.18
N ARG A 150 -6.44 0.91 -7.36
CA ARG A 150 -7.05 0.38 -6.12
C ARG A 150 -8.59 0.39 -6.16
N LEU A 151 -9.19 0.43 -7.34
CA LEU A 151 -10.65 0.45 -7.45
C LEU A 151 -11.30 -0.81 -6.89
N GLU A 152 -10.67 -1.98 -7.04
CA GLU A 152 -11.17 -3.23 -6.44
C GLU A 152 -11.26 -3.13 -4.92
N GLN A 153 -10.22 -2.58 -4.26
CA GLN A 153 -10.23 -2.36 -2.81
C GLN A 153 -11.25 -1.29 -2.38
N VAL A 154 -11.46 -0.26 -3.20
CA VAL A 154 -12.49 0.77 -2.97
C VAL A 154 -13.89 0.16 -3.07
N LEU A 155 -14.16 -0.64 -4.11
CA LEU A 155 -15.43 -1.34 -4.29
C LEU A 155 -15.67 -2.33 -3.15
N ALA A 156 -14.70 -3.17 -2.84
CA ALA A 156 -14.78 -4.11 -1.73
C ALA A 156 -15.10 -3.37 -0.41
N ARG A 157 -14.38 -2.26 -0.11
CA ARG A 157 -14.63 -1.48 1.10
C ARG A 157 -16.01 -0.84 1.15
N SER A 158 -16.64 -0.57 0.01
CA SER A 158 -17.99 0.01 -0.06
C SER A 158 -19.12 -0.98 0.27
N GLU A 159 -18.82 -2.29 0.37
CA GLU A 159 -19.84 -3.33 0.60
C GLU A 159 -20.40 -3.34 2.03
N TRP A 160 -19.74 -2.67 2.99
CA TRP A 160 -20.25 -2.61 4.36
C TRP A 160 -20.11 -1.21 4.98
N GLN A 161 -21.05 -0.89 5.87
CA GLN A 161 -21.06 0.35 6.67
C GLN A 161 -21.03 0.05 8.18
N ASP A 162 -21.31 -1.19 8.58
CA ASP A 162 -21.35 -1.60 9.98
C ASP A 162 -19.93 -1.48 10.59
N PRO A 163 -19.76 -0.65 11.65
CA PRO A 163 -18.48 -0.44 12.32
C PRO A 163 -17.95 -1.70 13.06
N ALA A 164 -18.79 -2.73 13.25
CA ALA A 164 -18.39 -4.00 13.82
C ALA A 164 -17.33 -4.71 12.94
N PHE A 165 -17.36 -4.49 11.62
CA PHE A 165 -16.35 -5.04 10.72
C PHE A 165 -15.13 -4.11 10.61
N ALA A 166 -13.96 -4.63 10.95
CA ALA A 166 -12.72 -3.87 10.89
C ALA A 166 -12.14 -3.78 9.48
N GLU A 167 -12.26 -4.86 8.70
CA GLU A 167 -11.80 -4.97 7.31
C GLU A 167 -12.65 -5.95 6.51
N GLY A 168 -12.52 -5.91 5.17
CA GLY A 168 -13.12 -6.89 4.27
C GLY A 168 -12.13 -7.94 3.83
N LEU A 169 -12.55 -9.21 3.85
CA LEU A 169 -11.83 -10.34 3.30
C LEU A 169 -12.09 -10.43 1.80
N VAL A 170 -11.05 -10.47 0.98
CA VAL A 170 -11.15 -10.45 -0.48
C VAL A 170 -10.55 -11.73 -1.07
N CYS A 171 -11.27 -12.30 -2.05
CA CYS A 171 -10.86 -13.48 -2.79
C CYS A 171 -10.53 -13.15 -4.25
N ASP A 172 -9.83 -14.06 -4.94
CA ASP A 172 -9.64 -13.99 -6.38
C ASP A 172 -10.89 -14.46 -7.16
N GLN A 173 -10.79 -14.48 -8.49
CA GLN A 173 -11.86 -14.94 -9.39
C GLN A 173 -12.22 -16.42 -9.23
N GLN A 174 -11.33 -17.23 -8.65
CA GLN A 174 -11.53 -18.64 -8.38
C GLN A 174 -12.09 -18.91 -6.96
N GLY A 175 -12.27 -17.83 -6.16
CA GLY A 175 -12.75 -17.92 -4.78
C GLY A 175 -11.66 -18.22 -3.75
N ALA A 176 -10.39 -18.26 -4.15
CA ALA A 176 -9.30 -18.43 -3.19
C ALA A 176 -9.08 -17.14 -2.39
N VAL A 177 -8.93 -17.25 -1.08
CA VAL A 177 -8.64 -16.12 -0.19
C VAL A 177 -7.28 -15.53 -0.52
N ILE A 178 -7.24 -14.19 -0.69
CA ILE A 178 -6.02 -13.47 -1.09
C ILE A 178 -5.51 -12.55 0.03
N GLU A 179 -6.28 -11.57 0.43
CA GLU A 179 -5.88 -10.54 1.41
C GLU A 179 -7.12 -9.88 2.03
N CYS A 180 -6.93 -8.99 3.00
CA CYS A 180 -7.97 -8.04 3.36
C CYS A 180 -7.80 -6.75 2.56
N THR A 181 -8.78 -5.84 2.64
CA THR A 181 -8.78 -4.58 1.87
C THR A 181 -7.52 -3.72 2.09
N MET A 182 -6.88 -3.81 3.26
CA MET A 182 -5.67 -3.04 3.60
C MET A 182 -4.54 -3.88 4.21
N SER A 183 -4.80 -5.15 4.60
CA SER A 183 -3.83 -6.02 5.28
C SER A 183 -3.68 -7.39 4.63
N ASN A 184 -2.57 -8.06 4.92
CA ASN A 184 -2.36 -9.45 4.52
C ASN A 184 -2.89 -10.40 5.60
N LEU A 185 -3.14 -11.65 5.18
CA LEU A 185 -3.64 -12.71 6.03
C LEU A 185 -2.57 -13.75 6.34
N PHE A 186 -2.65 -14.24 7.57
CA PHE A 186 -1.98 -15.46 8.02
C PHE A 186 -3.02 -16.33 8.72
N ALA A 187 -3.04 -17.60 8.40
CA ALA A 187 -3.93 -18.59 9.01
C ALA A 187 -3.12 -19.71 9.63
N ARG A 188 -3.66 -20.35 10.66
CA ARG A 188 -3.09 -21.55 11.24
C ARG A 188 -3.91 -22.75 10.77
N VAL A 189 -3.31 -23.55 9.89
CA VAL A 189 -3.95 -24.73 9.30
C VAL A 189 -3.16 -25.97 9.72
N ALA A 190 -3.82 -26.95 10.34
CA ALA A 190 -3.18 -28.15 10.88
C ALA A 190 -1.93 -27.84 11.74
N GLY A 191 -1.99 -26.79 12.55
CA GLY A 191 -0.90 -26.36 13.43
C GLY A 191 0.19 -25.51 12.75
N GLN A 192 0.18 -25.39 11.43
CA GLN A 192 1.19 -24.62 10.67
C GLN A 192 0.65 -23.25 10.24
N TRP A 193 1.51 -22.22 10.28
CA TRP A 193 1.19 -20.90 9.75
C TRP A 193 1.30 -20.90 8.24
N VAL A 194 0.24 -20.46 7.59
CA VAL A 194 0.14 -20.33 6.14
C VAL A 194 -0.27 -18.89 5.77
N THR A 195 0.05 -18.45 4.56
CA THR A 195 -0.38 -17.17 4.02
C THR A 195 -0.72 -17.35 2.54
N PRO A 196 -1.73 -16.65 1.98
CA PRO A 196 -2.14 -16.81 0.59
C PRO A 196 -1.00 -16.59 -0.40
N ASP A 197 -1.03 -17.30 -1.52
CA ASP A 197 -0.14 -17.04 -2.65
C ASP A 197 -0.58 -15.75 -3.37
N LEU A 198 0.34 -14.84 -3.59
CA LEU A 198 0.11 -13.54 -4.24
C LEU A 198 0.77 -13.47 -5.62
N GLY A 199 0.94 -14.62 -6.28
CA GLY A 199 1.56 -14.68 -7.61
C GLY A 199 0.65 -14.23 -8.76
N ARG A 200 -0.66 -14.09 -8.52
CA ARG A 200 -1.65 -13.73 -9.54
C ARG A 200 -2.33 -12.39 -9.27
N CYS A 201 -2.55 -12.02 -8.02
CA CYS A 201 -3.16 -10.77 -7.57
C CYS A 201 -2.76 -10.44 -6.13
N GLY A 202 -3.26 -9.34 -5.58
CA GLY A 202 -2.99 -8.89 -4.21
C GLY A 202 -1.66 -8.15 -4.05
N VAL A 203 -1.38 -7.69 -2.83
CA VAL A 203 -0.19 -6.90 -2.48
C VAL A 203 0.71 -7.66 -1.52
N GLN A 204 1.97 -7.83 -1.87
CA GLN A 204 2.96 -8.40 -0.96
C GLN A 204 3.35 -7.37 0.12
N GLY A 205 2.67 -7.43 1.27
CA GLY A 205 2.94 -6.54 2.39
C GLY A 205 4.36 -6.69 2.94
N VAL A 206 4.95 -5.59 3.40
CA VAL A 206 6.30 -5.58 3.96
C VAL A 206 6.40 -6.41 5.24
N MET A 207 5.32 -6.49 6.02
CA MET A 207 5.24 -7.32 7.23
C MET A 207 5.24 -8.83 6.96
N ARG A 208 4.96 -9.26 5.73
CA ARG A 208 5.05 -10.69 5.37
C ARG A 208 6.48 -11.23 5.41
N ILE A 209 7.48 -10.39 5.24
CA ILE A 209 8.89 -10.79 5.18
C ILE A 209 9.39 -11.20 6.58
N PRO A 210 9.23 -10.36 7.63
CA PRO A 210 9.60 -10.72 9.00
C PRO A 210 8.73 -11.82 9.60
N SER A 211 7.45 -11.91 9.17
CA SER A 211 6.46 -12.84 9.73
C SER A 211 6.38 -14.16 8.96
N ARG A 212 7.26 -14.41 8.00
CA ARG A 212 7.20 -15.58 7.14
C ARG A 212 7.50 -16.84 7.96
N PRO A 213 6.53 -17.76 8.16
CA PRO A 213 6.84 -19.06 8.69
C PRO A 213 7.74 -19.83 7.71
N ALA A 214 8.62 -20.65 8.22
CA ALA A 214 9.45 -21.55 7.42
C ALA A 214 8.55 -22.60 6.75
N GLY A 215 8.03 -22.29 5.56
CA GLY A 215 7.19 -23.21 4.78
C GLY A 215 6.31 -22.45 3.78
N ARG A 216 6.35 -22.84 2.51
CA ARG A 216 5.37 -22.40 1.51
C ARG A 216 4.16 -23.34 1.60
N ALA A 217 3.04 -22.90 2.15
CA ALA A 217 1.78 -23.57 1.96
C ALA A 217 0.86 -22.71 1.09
N ARG A 218 0.32 -23.28 0.02
CA ARG A 218 -0.83 -22.71 -0.69
C ARG A 218 -2.04 -22.90 0.22
N ALA A 219 -2.58 -21.84 0.78
CA ALA A 219 -3.87 -21.88 1.43
C ALA A 219 -4.95 -21.86 0.34
N ALA A 220 -5.51 -23.01 0.01
CA ALA A 220 -6.76 -23.09 -0.73
C ALA A 220 -7.90 -22.99 0.29
N GLY A 221 -8.31 -21.78 0.62
CA GLY A 221 -9.58 -21.52 1.30
C GLY A 221 -10.54 -20.92 0.30
N THR A 222 -11.76 -21.43 0.19
CA THR A 222 -12.80 -20.86 -0.65
C THR A 222 -13.71 -19.97 0.16
N CYS A 223 -14.10 -18.81 -0.37
CA CYS A 223 -15.22 -18.03 0.14
C CYS A 223 -16.52 -18.74 -0.33
N SER A 224 -17.25 -19.36 0.59
CA SER A 224 -18.63 -19.84 0.40
C SER A 224 -19.59 -18.74 0.79
#